data_a6513373136e4ef4802870c8ca319935
#
_entry.id   a6513373136e4ef4802870c8ca319935
#
_cell.length_a   1.000
_cell.length_b   1.000
_cell.length_c   1.000
_cell.angle_alpha   90.00
_cell.angle_beta   90.00
_cell.angle_gamma   90.00
#
_symmetry.space_group_name_H-M   'P 1'
#
loop_
_entity.id
_entity.type
_entity.pdbx_description
1 polymer ?
#
loop_
_entity_poly.entity_id
_entity_poly.type
_entity_poly.pdbx_seq_one_letter_code
_entity_poly.pdbx_strand_id
1 'polypeptide(L)'
;AIYTFIYPNNTPSDFCTVLGTRAGLVGPKGNATKFKRLLINRFLLETIVLSAVKLEDMPDGIELRELGELLRSQYYILIGTDTDKDYSLLDQAKIAQDAPEDLRGELASNARSIADMLITMGLAKRYADGVTIIGWGL
;
A
#
# COMPACT_ATOMS: atom_id res chain seq x y z
N ALA A 1 -18.51 -21.05 -8.81
CA ALA A 1 -17.26 -20.33 -8.58
C ALA A 1 -16.42 -21.01 -7.51
N ILE A 2 -15.11 -20.81 -7.53
CA ILE A 2 -14.16 -21.45 -6.60
C ILE A 2 -14.50 -21.16 -5.14
N TYR A 3 -14.83 -19.93 -4.79
CA TYR A 3 -15.16 -19.58 -3.41
C TYR A 3 -16.43 -20.27 -2.92
N THR A 4 -17.41 -20.49 -3.79
CA THR A 4 -18.65 -21.22 -3.47
C THR A 4 -18.37 -22.69 -3.14
N PHE A 5 -17.39 -23.28 -3.79
CA PHE A 5 -16.95 -24.64 -3.52
C PHE A 5 -16.23 -24.75 -2.16
N ILE A 6 -15.36 -23.78 -1.84
CA ILE A 6 -14.55 -23.79 -0.62
C ILE A 6 -15.34 -23.23 0.58
N TYR A 7 -16.17 -22.20 0.35
CA TYR A 7 -16.96 -21.49 1.36
C TYR A 7 -18.41 -21.35 0.90
N PRO A 8 -19.19 -22.41 0.91
CA PRO A 8 -20.50 -22.47 0.24
C PRO A 8 -21.54 -21.49 0.75
N ASN A 9 -21.39 -20.96 1.96
CA ASN A 9 -22.35 -20.03 2.56
C ASN A 9 -21.78 -18.63 2.79
N ASN A 10 -20.59 -18.35 2.28
CA ASN A 10 -19.92 -17.07 2.49
C ASN A 10 -19.99 -16.17 1.24
N THR A 11 -20.02 -14.87 1.47
CA THR A 11 -19.94 -13.89 0.38
C THR A 11 -18.50 -13.80 -0.16
N PRO A 12 -18.28 -13.26 -1.37
CA PRO A 12 -16.93 -12.95 -1.86
C PRO A 12 -16.13 -12.05 -0.89
N SER A 13 -16.80 -11.13 -0.22
CA SER A 13 -16.18 -10.27 0.79
C SER A 13 -15.65 -11.07 1.98
N ASP A 14 -16.46 -12.03 2.49
CA ASP A 14 -16.04 -12.90 3.60
C ASP A 14 -14.86 -13.78 3.20
N PHE A 15 -14.90 -14.33 1.99
CA PHE A 15 -13.80 -15.12 1.43
C PHE A 15 -12.50 -14.31 1.36
N CYS A 16 -12.54 -13.10 0.80
CA CYS A 16 -11.36 -12.23 0.71
C CYS A 16 -10.84 -11.81 2.09
N THR A 17 -11.75 -11.51 3.02
CA THR A 17 -11.38 -11.13 4.40
C THR A 17 -10.71 -12.28 5.13
N VAL A 18 -11.26 -13.49 5.03
CA VAL A 18 -10.72 -14.67 5.71
C VAL A 18 -9.36 -15.05 5.13
N LEU A 19 -9.24 -15.15 3.81
CA LEU A 19 -7.95 -15.45 3.16
C LEU A 19 -6.93 -14.34 3.37
N GLY A 20 -7.33 -13.10 3.19
CA GLY A 20 -6.45 -11.95 3.36
C GLY A 20 -5.89 -11.87 4.79
N THR A 21 -6.71 -12.14 5.79
CA THR A 21 -6.27 -12.14 7.19
C THR A 21 -5.35 -13.32 7.49
N ARG A 22 -5.63 -14.51 6.97
CA ARG A 22 -4.78 -15.70 7.14
C ARG A 22 -3.43 -15.55 6.43
N ALA A 23 -3.44 -14.95 5.27
CA ALA A 23 -2.22 -14.64 4.51
C ALA A 23 -1.41 -13.47 5.10
N GLY A 24 -1.95 -12.76 6.10
CA GLY A 24 -1.29 -11.58 6.68
C GLY A 24 -1.33 -10.35 5.77
N LEU A 25 -2.24 -10.31 4.81
CA LEU A 25 -2.40 -9.20 3.87
C LEU A 25 -3.47 -8.20 4.31
N VAL A 26 -4.32 -8.58 5.25
CA VAL A 26 -5.41 -7.75 5.76
C VAL A 26 -5.37 -7.72 7.28
N GLY A 27 -5.48 -6.57 7.88
CA GLY A 27 -5.50 -6.36 9.32
C GLY A 27 -6.48 -5.29 9.76
N PRO A 28 -6.69 -5.17 11.04
CA PRO A 28 -6.16 -6.01 12.13
C PRO A 28 -6.79 -7.41 12.16
N LYS A 29 -6.11 -8.34 12.82
CA LYS A 29 -6.63 -9.70 13.04
C LYS A 29 -7.78 -9.64 14.05
N GLY A 30 -8.82 -10.45 13.82
CA GLY A 30 -9.98 -10.58 14.69
C GLY A 30 -11.29 -10.14 14.03
N ASN A 31 -12.40 -10.66 14.57
CA ASN A 31 -13.74 -10.43 13.99
C ASN A 31 -14.40 -9.12 14.44
N ALA A 32 -13.87 -8.49 15.50
CA ALA A 32 -14.47 -7.31 16.14
C ALA A 32 -14.16 -5.99 15.41
N THR A 33 -13.26 -5.98 14.44
CA THR A 33 -12.80 -4.75 13.78
C THR A 33 -13.55 -4.56 12.47
N LYS A 34 -14.39 -3.54 12.41
CA LYS A 34 -15.18 -3.20 11.21
C LYS A 34 -14.34 -2.71 10.03
N PHE A 35 -13.12 -2.24 10.28
CA PHE A 35 -12.28 -1.59 9.27
C PHE A 35 -10.99 -2.38 9.06
N LYS A 36 -11.04 -3.23 8.06
CA LYS A 36 -9.86 -3.96 7.58
C LYS A 36 -9.06 -3.08 6.65
N ARG A 37 -7.74 -3.07 6.82
CA ARG A 37 -6.80 -2.37 5.96
C ARG A 37 -5.89 -3.38 5.27
N LEU A 38 -5.43 -3.07 4.08
CA LEU A 38 -4.38 -3.83 3.44
C LEU A 38 -3.09 -3.67 4.26
N LEU A 39 -2.48 -4.79 4.62
CA LEU A 39 -1.17 -4.83 5.24
C LEU A 39 -0.15 -5.13 4.16
N ILE A 40 0.70 -4.15 3.84
CA ILE A 40 1.77 -4.35 2.89
C ILE A 40 2.94 -4.99 3.61
N ASN A 41 3.04 -6.32 3.52
CA ASN A 41 4.23 -7.02 3.98
C ASN A 41 5.36 -6.91 2.93
N ARG A 42 6.57 -7.34 3.33
CA ARG A 42 7.76 -7.26 2.48
C ARG A 42 7.57 -7.89 1.09
N PHE A 43 6.99 -9.08 1.03
CA PHE A 43 6.80 -9.80 -0.24
C PHE A 43 5.79 -9.12 -1.15
N LEU A 44 4.69 -8.64 -0.58
CA LEU A 44 3.68 -7.90 -1.33
C LEU A 44 4.25 -6.58 -1.86
N LEU A 45 5.00 -5.85 -1.02
CA LEU A 45 5.63 -4.59 -1.43
C LEU A 45 6.63 -4.81 -2.57
N GLU A 46 7.49 -5.83 -2.47
CA GLU A 46 8.41 -6.21 -3.52
C GLU A 46 7.66 -6.51 -4.83
N THR A 47 6.62 -7.34 -4.76
CA THR A 47 5.82 -7.70 -5.93
C THR A 47 5.17 -6.47 -6.58
N ILE A 48 4.59 -5.59 -5.78
CA ILE A 48 3.95 -4.35 -6.26
C ILE A 48 4.99 -3.46 -6.96
N VAL A 49 6.13 -3.23 -6.33
CA VAL A 49 7.16 -2.34 -6.86
C VAL A 49 7.78 -2.90 -8.14
N LEU A 50 8.14 -4.18 -8.16
CA LEU A 50 8.68 -4.84 -9.35
C LEU A 50 7.69 -4.87 -10.53
N SER A 51 6.38 -4.91 -10.22
CA SER A 51 5.33 -4.87 -11.24
C SER A 51 5.05 -3.46 -11.75
N ALA A 52 5.16 -2.46 -10.89
CA ALA A 52 4.81 -1.08 -11.19
C ALA A 52 5.97 -0.29 -11.82
N VAL A 53 7.20 -0.54 -11.38
CA VAL A 53 8.40 0.17 -11.83
C VAL A 53 9.13 -0.63 -12.88
N LYS A 54 9.07 -0.17 -14.12
CA LYS A 54 9.78 -0.78 -15.25
C LYS A 54 11.08 -0.02 -15.50
N LEU A 55 12.19 -0.51 -14.98
CA LEU A 55 13.50 0.14 -15.13
C LEU A 55 13.97 0.23 -16.58
N GLU A 56 13.44 -0.61 -17.48
CA GLU A 56 13.70 -0.51 -18.92
C GLU A 56 13.25 0.85 -19.46
N ASP A 57 12.11 1.35 -18.96
CA ASP A 57 11.53 2.64 -19.33
C ASP A 57 12.01 3.79 -18.40
N MET A 58 12.55 3.46 -17.24
CA MET A 58 12.93 4.37 -16.16
C MET A 58 14.32 4.01 -15.59
N PRO A 59 15.39 4.14 -16.39
CA PRO A 59 16.73 3.66 -16.01
C PRO A 59 17.30 4.35 -14.76
N ASP A 60 16.88 5.58 -14.47
CA ASP A 60 17.29 6.33 -13.29
C ASP A 60 16.40 6.08 -12.07
N GLY A 61 15.42 5.17 -12.20
CA GLY A 61 14.40 4.95 -11.19
C GLY A 61 13.31 6.03 -11.18
N ILE A 62 12.47 6.00 -10.16
CA ILE A 62 11.41 7.00 -9.95
C ILE A 62 11.42 7.49 -8.49
N GLU A 63 10.96 8.70 -8.26
CA GLU A 63 10.79 9.17 -6.89
C GLU A 63 9.67 8.39 -6.16
N LEU A 64 9.80 8.28 -4.84
CA LEU A 64 8.77 7.65 -3.99
C LEU A 64 7.39 8.32 -4.21
N ARG A 65 7.36 9.61 -4.45
CA ARG A 65 6.14 10.37 -4.73
C ARG A 65 5.49 9.93 -6.04
N GLU A 66 6.29 9.71 -7.07
CA GLU A 66 5.82 9.21 -8.37
C GLU A 66 5.30 7.77 -8.25
N LEU A 67 5.99 6.92 -7.47
CA LEU A 67 5.48 5.60 -7.14
C LEU A 67 4.10 5.69 -6.46
N GLY A 68 3.94 6.58 -5.50
CA GLY A 68 2.65 6.80 -4.83
C GLY A 68 1.55 7.24 -5.80
N GLU A 69 1.84 8.12 -6.74
CA GLU A 69 0.90 8.55 -7.77
C GLU A 69 0.50 7.40 -8.70
N LEU A 70 1.47 6.61 -9.12
CA LEU A 70 1.26 5.44 -9.97
C LEU A 70 0.40 4.38 -9.26
N LEU A 71 0.69 4.09 -8.00
CA LEU A 71 -0.08 3.13 -7.20
C LEU A 71 -1.51 3.61 -6.99
N ARG A 72 -1.70 4.90 -6.72
CA ARG A 72 -3.02 5.52 -6.56
C ARG A 72 -3.85 5.44 -7.84
N SER A 73 -3.25 5.82 -8.96
CA SER A 73 -3.97 5.94 -10.24
C SER A 73 -4.24 4.61 -10.91
N GLN A 74 -3.32 3.66 -10.84
CA GLN A 74 -3.43 2.39 -11.54
C GLN A 74 -3.91 1.23 -10.67
N TYR A 75 -3.59 1.24 -9.39
CA TYR A 75 -3.88 0.11 -8.48
C TYR A 75 -4.84 0.47 -7.35
N TYR A 76 -5.23 1.74 -7.23
CA TYR A 76 -6.07 2.25 -6.14
C TYR A 76 -5.47 1.96 -4.75
N ILE A 77 -4.14 1.94 -4.67
CA ILE A 77 -3.39 1.74 -3.42
C ILE A 77 -2.87 3.10 -2.93
N LEU A 78 -3.23 3.46 -1.70
CA LEU A 78 -2.81 4.70 -1.06
C LEU A 78 -1.67 4.39 -0.10
N ILE A 79 -0.52 5.01 -0.30
CA ILE A 79 0.67 4.80 0.54
C ILE A 79 1.08 6.02 1.37
N GLY A 80 0.41 7.15 1.18
CA GLY A 80 0.60 8.35 1.99
C GLY A 80 1.66 9.33 1.48
N THR A 81 2.11 9.21 0.23
CA THR A 81 3.08 10.14 -0.38
C THR A 81 2.51 11.51 -0.71
N ASP A 82 1.21 11.61 -0.85
CA ASP A 82 0.45 12.86 -0.97
C ASP A 82 -0.74 12.76 -0.01
N THR A 83 -0.55 13.23 1.21
CA THR A 83 -1.51 13.05 2.30
C THR A 83 -2.83 13.76 2.05
N ASP A 84 -2.84 14.87 1.33
CA ASP A 84 -4.07 15.61 1.04
C ASP A 84 -4.91 14.89 -0.01
N LYS A 85 -4.30 14.41 -1.08
CA LYS A 85 -5.00 13.60 -2.09
C LYS A 85 -5.50 12.29 -1.51
N ASP A 86 -4.65 11.59 -0.76
CA ASP A 86 -5.00 10.31 -0.16
C ASP A 86 -6.13 10.46 0.86
N TYR A 87 -6.06 11.50 1.71
CA TYR A 87 -7.14 11.81 2.64
C TYR A 87 -8.45 12.11 1.89
N SER A 88 -8.39 12.95 0.86
CA SER A 88 -9.57 13.32 0.08
C SER A 88 -10.27 12.10 -0.53
N LEU A 89 -9.50 11.12 -1.04
CA LEU A 89 -10.05 9.89 -1.58
C LEU A 89 -10.69 9.01 -0.50
N LEU A 90 -10.07 8.91 0.68
CA LEU A 90 -10.63 8.17 1.81
C LEU A 90 -11.91 8.81 2.34
N ASP A 91 -11.97 10.14 2.37
CA ASP A 91 -13.15 10.89 2.79
C ASP A 91 -14.31 10.73 1.78
N GLN A 92 -14.02 10.85 0.49
CA GLN A 92 -15.01 10.62 -0.56
C GLN A 92 -15.57 9.19 -0.54
N ALA A 93 -14.73 8.21 -0.25
CA ALA A 93 -15.14 6.82 -0.09
C ALA A 93 -15.84 6.54 1.26
N LYS A 94 -15.97 7.54 2.14
CA LYS A 94 -16.53 7.43 3.51
C LYS A 94 -15.79 6.38 4.36
N ILE A 95 -14.49 6.26 4.14
CA ILE A 95 -13.60 5.35 4.89
C ILE A 95 -12.83 6.11 5.97
N ALA A 96 -12.64 7.42 5.80
CA ALA A 96 -11.99 8.26 6.79
C ALA A 96 -12.87 8.40 8.04
N GLN A 97 -12.37 7.93 9.18
CA GLN A 97 -13.11 7.92 10.46
C GLN A 97 -12.42 8.71 11.55
N ASP A 98 -11.10 8.86 11.42
CA ASP A 98 -10.29 9.64 12.35
C ASP A 98 -10.31 11.12 11.97
N ALA A 99 -9.91 11.97 12.91
CA ALA A 99 -9.73 13.38 12.64
C ALA A 99 -8.76 13.57 11.44
N PRO A 100 -9.03 14.55 10.54
CA PRO A 100 -8.23 14.74 9.33
C PRO A 100 -6.72 14.85 9.59
N GLU A 101 -6.34 15.50 10.67
CA GLU A 101 -4.92 15.69 11.04
C GLU A 101 -4.27 14.39 11.47
N ASP A 102 -4.97 13.57 12.26
CA ASP A 102 -4.48 12.26 12.72
C ASP A 102 -4.27 11.32 11.54
N LEU A 103 -5.25 11.26 10.63
CA LEU A 103 -5.17 10.41 9.45
C LEU A 103 -4.08 10.84 8.47
N ARG A 104 -3.87 12.16 8.27
CA ARG A 104 -2.74 12.66 7.48
C ARG A 104 -1.40 12.31 8.12
N GLY A 105 -1.30 12.39 9.44
CA GLY A 105 -0.12 11.95 10.20
C GLY A 105 0.17 10.47 10.02
N GLU A 106 -0.85 9.62 10.07
CA GLU A 106 -0.72 8.18 9.82
C GLU A 106 -0.30 7.89 8.37
N LEU A 107 -0.88 8.57 7.40
CA LEU A 107 -0.51 8.44 5.98
C LEU A 107 0.96 8.82 5.75
N ALA A 108 1.42 9.94 6.30
CA ALA A 108 2.81 10.36 6.20
C ALA A 108 3.78 9.36 6.89
N SER A 109 3.38 8.80 8.03
CA SER A 109 4.14 7.77 8.73
C SER A 109 4.22 6.48 7.91
N ASN A 110 3.12 6.10 7.26
CA ASN A 110 3.08 4.93 6.37
C ASN A 110 4.04 5.09 5.19
N ALA A 111 4.04 6.24 4.53
CA ALA A 111 4.97 6.51 3.43
C ALA A 111 6.44 6.39 3.84
N ARG A 112 6.79 6.90 5.04
CA ARG A 112 8.13 6.76 5.61
C ARG A 112 8.50 5.31 5.88
N SER A 113 7.59 4.54 6.47
CA SER A 113 7.80 3.12 6.74
C SER A 113 7.99 2.31 5.46
N ILE A 114 7.24 2.62 4.41
CA ILE A 114 7.41 2.00 3.09
C ILE A 114 8.77 2.36 2.48
N ALA A 115 9.18 3.63 2.54
CA ALA A 115 10.50 4.06 2.09
C ALA A 115 11.62 3.30 2.79
N ASP A 116 11.57 3.20 4.12
CA ASP A 116 12.57 2.50 4.91
C ASP A 116 12.60 1.00 4.59
N MET A 117 11.45 0.39 4.38
CA MET A 117 11.36 -1.00 3.96
C MET A 117 11.97 -1.23 2.58
N LEU A 118 11.69 -0.37 1.60
CA LEU A 118 12.27 -0.45 0.26
C LEU A 118 13.79 -0.27 0.27
N ILE A 119 14.29 0.65 1.09
CA ILE A 119 15.72 0.86 1.27
C ILE A 119 16.38 -0.40 1.87
N THR A 120 15.78 -0.97 2.91
CA THR A 120 16.26 -2.20 3.56
C THR A 120 16.28 -3.39 2.59
N MET A 121 15.34 -3.44 1.66
CA MET A 121 15.26 -4.47 0.61
C MET A 121 16.21 -4.22 -0.57
N GLY A 122 16.89 -3.08 -0.62
CA GLY A 122 17.74 -2.71 -1.76
C GLY A 122 16.99 -2.27 -3.01
N LEU A 123 15.71 -1.94 -2.86
CA LEU A 123 14.85 -1.47 -3.96
C LEU A 123 14.74 0.06 -4.02
N ALA A 124 15.33 0.76 -3.07
CA ALA A 124 15.34 2.22 -3.03
C ALA A 124 16.63 2.75 -2.42
N LYS A 125 16.93 4.00 -2.73
CA LYS A 125 18.06 4.73 -2.17
C LYS A 125 17.60 6.12 -1.73
N ARG A 126 18.02 6.53 -0.52
CA ARG A 126 17.79 7.88 -0.03
C ARG A 126 19.01 8.75 -0.33
N TYR A 127 18.78 9.91 -0.90
CA TYR A 127 19.81 10.89 -1.21
C TYR A 127 19.93 11.96 -0.12
N ALA A 128 21.01 12.76 -0.18
CA ALA A 128 21.33 13.73 0.86
C ALA A 128 20.29 14.86 1.00
N ASP A 129 19.55 15.14 -0.05
CA ASP A 129 18.44 16.11 -0.07
C ASP A 129 17.14 15.56 0.52
N GLY A 130 17.14 14.28 0.98
CA GLY A 130 16.00 13.60 1.54
C GLY A 130 15.10 12.90 0.51
N VAL A 131 15.40 13.06 -0.78
CA VAL A 131 14.65 12.37 -1.84
C VAL A 131 14.93 10.87 -1.80
N THR A 132 13.88 10.07 -1.92
CA THR A 132 13.98 8.62 -2.02
C THR A 132 13.66 8.19 -3.44
N ILE A 133 14.65 7.59 -4.10
CA ILE A 133 14.53 7.06 -5.46
C ILE A 133 14.32 5.55 -5.38
N ILE A 134 13.29 5.09 -6.06
CA ILE A 134 12.93 3.67 -6.22
C ILE A 134 13.62 3.15 -7.47
N GLY A 135 14.42 2.13 -7.31
CA GLY A 135 15.17 1.49 -8.37
C GLY A 135 16.17 0.50 -7.78
N TRP A 136 16.63 -0.43 -8.58
CA TRP A 136 17.61 -1.46 -8.18
C TRP A 136 18.73 -1.52 -9.18
N GLY A 137 19.94 -1.79 -8.68
CA GLY A 137 21.15 -1.75 -9.49
C GLY A 137 21.66 -0.32 -9.77
N LEU A 138 21.17 0.64 -9.01
CA LEU A 138 21.60 2.04 -9.09
C LEU A 138 22.93 2.28 -8.35
#